data_9da32d8d94a9255bee6796814ae250c5
#
_entry.id   9da32d8d94a9255bee6796814ae250c5
#
_cell.length_a   1.000
_cell.length_b   1.000
_cell.length_c   1.000
_cell.angle_alpha   90.00
_cell.angle_beta   90.00
_cell.angle_gamma   90.00
#
_symmetry.space_group_name_H-M   'P 1'
#
loop_
_entity.id
_entity.type
_entity.pdbx_description
1 polymer ?
#
loop_
_entity_poly.entity_id
_entity_poly.type
_entity_poly.pdbx_seq_one_letter_code
_entity_poly.pdbx_strand_id
1 'polypeptide(L)'
;MRRDDQRQAVENIPLEQLKPFKNHPFQVRDDEEFRRLVESIEIHGVIHPAVARQIGEDCYELISGHRRKAACEVLGYSEMPVLVRSMTDDEAVVNMVDANLQRETILPSERAFAYKMKLVAMSHQGRKGFTSAQLGRKCVGKESRELIAEQVGQSRNQISRYIRLTELIPEILEMVDNRKMALNPAVSISYLDKKQQKLL
;
A
#
# COMPACT_ATOMS: atom_id res chain seq x y z
N MET A 1 -4.80 -19.78 -29.40
CA MET A 1 -3.44 -19.62 -28.88
C MET A 1 -3.58 -19.41 -27.37
N ARG A 2 -3.34 -20.44 -26.56
CA ARG A 2 -3.43 -20.37 -25.10
C ARG A 2 -2.31 -19.47 -24.61
N ARG A 3 -2.64 -18.44 -23.81
CA ARG A 3 -1.63 -17.63 -23.11
C ARG A 3 -0.81 -18.57 -22.25
N ASP A 4 0.51 -18.56 -22.44
CA ASP A 4 1.48 -19.30 -21.65
C ASP A 4 1.17 -19.05 -20.18
N ASP A 5 0.85 -20.14 -19.52
CA ASP A 5 0.69 -20.23 -18.08
C ASP A 5 2.11 -20.11 -17.49
N GLN A 6 2.58 -18.85 -17.33
CA GLN A 6 3.82 -18.58 -16.61
C GLN A 6 3.57 -19.07 -15.18
N ARG A 7 3.96 -20.33 -14.92
CA ARG A 7 4.01 -20.88 -13.57
C ARG A 7 4.84 -19.91 -12.72
N GLN A 8 4.15 -19.17 -11.88
CA GLN A 8 4.78 -18.23 -10.95
C GLN A 8 5.56 -19.09 -9.97
N ALA A 9 6.86 -19.22 -10.19
CA ALA A 9 7.74 -19.95 -9.28
C ALA A 9 8.01 -19.10 -8.05
N VAL A 10 7.99 -19.74 -6.89
CA VAL A 10 8.51 -19.14 -5.65
C VAL A 10 10.01 -19.37 -5.65
N GLU A 11 10.77 -18.30 -5.52
CA GLU A 11 12.23 -18.31 -5.51
C GLU A 11 12.73 -17.78 -4.16
N ASN A 12 13.85 -18.33 -3.66
CA ASN A 12 14.54 -17.76 -2.53
C ASN A 12 15.41 -16.60 -3.03
N ILE A 13 15.09 -15.38 -2.59
CA ILE A 13 15.79 -14.17 -3.00
C ILE A 13 16.55 -13.59 -1.81
N PRO A 14 17.85 -13.24 -1.98
CA PRO A 14 18.64 -12.56 -0.96
C PRO A 14 17.94 -11.28 -0.47
N LEU A 15 17.91 -11.07 0.85
CA LEU A 15 17.22 -9.91 1.45
C LEU A 15 17.81 -8.57 0.97
N GLU A 16 19.10 -8.53 0.64
CA GLU A 16 19.78 -7.35 0.11
C GLU A 16 19.32 -6.92 -1.29
N GLN A 17 18.81 -7.88 -2.10
CA GLN A 17 18.24 -7.63 -3.42
C GLN A 17 16.79 -7.14 -3.35
N LEU A 18 16.13 -7.31 -2.20
CA LEU A 18 14.75 -6.88 -1.98
C LEU A 18 14.72 -5.43 -1.51
N LYS A 19 14.37 -4.52 -2.41
CA LYS A 19 14.20 -3.10 -2.08
C LYS A 19 12.78 -2.82 -1.61
N PRO A 20 12.59 -1.91 -0.64
CA PRO A 20 11.25 -1.50 -0.22
C PRO A 20 10.52 -0.80 -1.37
N PHE A 21 9.19 -0.92 -1.40
CA PHE A 21 8.35 -0.19 -2.35
C PHE A 21 8.55 1.33 -2.21
N LYS A 22 8.73 2.02 -3.33
CA LYS A 22 8.91 3.47 -3.33
C LYS A 22 7.70 4.19 -2.72
N ASN A 23 7.94 5.05 -1.73
CA ASN A 23 6.88 5.79 -1.02
C ASN A 23 5.84 4.86 -0.34
N HIS A 24 6.29 3.72 0.19
CA HIS A 24 5.42 2.78 0.90
C HIS A 24 4.74 3.46 2.09
N PRO A 25 3.40 3.56 2.12
CA PRO A 25 2.72 4.31 3.16
C PRO A 25 2.62 3.59 4.50
N PHE A 26 2.76 2.26 4.50
CA PHE A 26 2.60 1.43 5.68
C PHE A 26 3.93 1.18 6.37
N GLN A 27 4.01 1.48 7.65
CA GLN A 27 5.23 1.30 8.43
C GLN A 27 5.32 -0.12 9.00
N VAL A 28 6.55 -0.63 9.10
CA VAL A 28 6.86 -1.80 9.91
C VAL A 28 7.14 -1.30 11.32
N ARG A 29 6.30 -1.71 12.28
CA ARG A 29 6.43 -1.31 13.69
C ARG A 29 6.83 -2.52 14.50
N ASP A 30 7.61 -2.29 15.56
CA ASP A 30 7.87 -3.29 16.60
C ASP A 30 6.69 -3.32 17.58
N ASP A 31 5.60 -3.94 17.12
CA ASP A 31 4.40 -4.20 17.90
C ASP A 31 4.32 -5.69 18.31
N GLU A 32 3.36 -6.03 19.15
CA GLU A 32 3.18 -7.41 19.60
C GLU A 32 2.89 -8.37 18.44
N GLU A 33 2.15 -7.93 17.41
CA GLU A 33 1.90 -8.71 16.20
C GLU A 33 3.20 -8.98 15.43
N PHE A 34 4.12 -8.01 15.40
CA PHE A 34 5.42 -8.20 14.74
C PHE A 34 6.28 -9.23 15.51
N ARG A 35 6.32 -9.16 16.83
CA ARG A 35 7.06 -10.13 17.68
C ARG A 35 6.52 -11.54 17.51
N ARG A 36 5.20 -11.71 17.49
CA ARG A 36 4.55 -13.00 17.18
C ARG A 36 4.90 -13.51 15.77
N LEU A 37 5.00 -12.59 14.79
CA LEU A 37 5.43 -12.95 13.44
C LEU A 37 6.89 -13.43 13.43
N VAL A 38 7.80 -12.77 14.16
CA VAL A 38 9.20 -13.20 14.31
C VAL A 38 9.27 -14.59 14.90
N GLU A 39 8.58 -14.85 16.03
CA GLU A 39 8.51 -16.18 16.65
C GLU A 39 7.95 -17.25 15.70
N SER A 40 6.90 -16.92 14.97
CA SER A 40 6.31 -17.83 13.99
C SER A 40 7.28 -18.18 12.86
N ILE A 41 8.04 -17.19 12.36
CA ILE A 41 9.03 -17.42 11.30
C ILE A 41 10.23 -18.20 11.82
N GLU A 42 10.65 -17.99 13.07
CA GLU A 42 11.71 -18.75 13.72
C GLU A 42 11.37 -20.23 13.80
N ILE A 43 10.11 -20.57 14.16
CA ILE A 43 9.68 -21.97 14.34
C ILE A 43 9.34 -22.65 13.01
N HIS A 44 8.66 -21.97 12.11
CA HIS A 44 8.05 -22.57 10.91
C HIS A 44 8.66 -22.09 9.59
N GLY A 45 9.59 -21.13 9.62
CA GLY A 45 10.05 -20.44 8.43
C GLY A 45 8.97 -19.51 7.84
N VAL A 46 9.25 -18.97 6.66
CA VAL A 46 8.31 -18.11 5.94
C VAL A 46 7.32 -18.97 5.15
N ILE A 47 6.17 -19.29 5.75
CA ILE A 47 5.14 -20.15 5.14
C ILE A 47 4.52 -19.50 3.89
N HIS A 48 4.21 -18.19 3.96
CA HIS A 48 3.63 -17.45 2.85
C HIS A 48 4.70 -16.61 2.16
N PRO A 49 5.02 -16.86 0.87
CA PRO A 49 6.04 -16.10 0.17
C PRO A 49 5.67 -14.62 0.08
N ALA A 50 6.67 -13.75 0.10
CA ALA A 50 6.49 -12.35 -0.24
C ALA A 50 6.15 -12.21 -1.72
N VAL A 51 5.67 -11.03 -2.14
CA VAL A 51 5.46 -10.72 -3.56
C VAL A 51 6.38 -9.57 -3.94
N ALA A 52 7.14 -9.73 -5.01
CA ALA A 52 8.01 -8.71 -5.57
C ALA A 52 7.91 -8.64 -7.10
N ARG A 53 8.39 -7.54 -7.65
CA ARG A 53 8.63 -7.41 -9.09
C ARG A 53 10.10 -7.13 -9.36
N GLN A 54 10.62 -7.60 -10.46
CA GLN A 54 11.97 -7.29 -10.89
C GLN A 54 12.03 -5.86 -11.44
N ILE A 55 12.98 -5.05 -10.97
CA ILE A 55 13.20 -3.68 -11.40
C ILE A 55 14.60 -3.45 -11.99
N GLY A 56 15.44 -4.47 -11.97
CA GLY A 56 16.81 -4.48 -12.52
C GLY A 56 17.41 -5.86 -12.44
N GLU A 57 18.65 -6.00 -12.89
CA GLU A 57 19.42 -7.21 -12.72
C GLU A 57 19.67 -7.41 -11.22
N ASP A 58 19.31 -8.58 -10.69
CA ASP A 58 19.36 -8.92 -9.25
C ASP A 58 18.77 -7.86 -8.30
N CYS A 59 17.77 -7.12 -8.77
CA CYS A 59 17.11 -6.09 -7.97
C CYS A 59 15.59 -6.21 -8.07
N TYR A 60 14.93 -6.37 -6.92
CA TYR A 60 13.49 -6.61 -6.82
C TYR A 60 12.83 -5.58 -5.91
N GLU A 61 11.70 -5.02 -6.34
CA GLU A 61 10.88 -4.15 -5.51
C GLU A 61 9.81 -4.97 -4.80
N LEU A 62 9.79 -4.92 -3.48
CA LEU A 62 8.89 -5.68 -2.62
C LEU A 62 7.49 -5.05 -2.64
N ILE A 63 6.51 -5.75 -3.17
CA ILE A 63 5.11 -5.32 -3.25
C ILE A 63 4.35 -5.67 -1.96
N SER A 64 4.55 -6.87 -1.44
CA SER A 64 4.00 -7.28 -0.15
C SER A 64 4.98 -8.16 0.62
N GLY A 65 4.88 -8.14 1.97
CA GLY A 65 5.74 -8.94 2.84
C GLY A 65 6.86 -8.15 3.52
N HIS A 66 6.78 -6.82 3.58
CA HIS A 66 7.76 -5.96 4.28
C HIS A 66 7.98 -6.38 5.75
N ARG A 67 6.91 -6.75 6.48
CA ARG A 67 7.05 -7.27 7.87
C ARG A 67 7.77 -8.62 7.90
N ARG A 68 7.54 -9.52 6.92
CA ARG A 68 8.25 -10.81 6.81
C ARG A 68 9.72 -10.59 6.51
N LYS A 69 10.06 -9.68 5.59
CA LYS A 69 11.45 -9.29 5.32
C LYS A 69 12.12 -8.79 6.60
N ALA A 70 11.51 -7.83 7.30
CA ALA A 70 12.06 -7.31 8.55
C ALA A 70 12.22 -8.40 9.62
N ALA A 71 11.29 -9.34 9.73
CA ALA A 71 11.40 -10.47 10.66
C ALA A 71 12.55 -11.40 10.27
N CYS A 72 12.75 -11.69 8.97
CA CYS A 72 13.91 -12.45 8.50
C CYS A 72 15.23 -11.74 8.81
N GLU A 73 15.29 -10.40 8.67
CA GLU A 73 16.46 -9.59 9.02
C GLU A 73 16.77 -9.69 10.53
N VAL A 74 15.75 -9.62 11.41
CA VAL A 74 15.91 -9.79 12.87
C VAL A 74 16.46 -11.17 13.22
N LEU A 75 16.01 -12.22 12.50
CA LEU A 75 16.45 -13.60 12.70
C LEU A 75 17.79 -13.91 12.02
N GLY A 76 18.40 -12.97 11.29
CA GLY A 76 19.67 -13.15 10.60
C GLY A 76 19.60 -14.07 9.37
N TYR A 77 18.43 -14.22 8.76
CA TYR A 77 18.29 -14.97 7.51
C TYR A 77 18.95 -14.17 6.36
N SER A 78 19.59 -14.88 5.44
CA SER A 78 20.20 -14.26 4.24
C SER A 78 19.23 -14.09 3.08
N GLU A 79 18.18 -14.92 3.02
CA GLU A 79 17.21 -14.98 1.94
C GLU A 79 15.81 -15.28 2.46
N MET A 80 14.80 -15.08 1.62
CA MET A 80 13.41 -15.45 1.92
C MET A 80 12.66 -15.88 0.66
N PRO A 81 11.59 -16.70 0.78
CA PRO A 81 10.76 -17.09 -0.35
C PRO A 81 9.95 -15.92 -0.88
N VAL A 82 10.04 -15.69 -2.19
CA VAL A 82 9.40 -14.58 -2.91
C VAL A 82 8.74 -15.09 -4.18
N LEU A 83 7.52 -14.65 -4.42
CA LEU A 83 6.82 -14.83 -5.67
C LEU A 83 7.10 -13.62 -6.57
N VAL A 84 7.91 -13.82 -7.60
CA VAL A 84 8.24 -12.74 -8.55
C VAL A 84 7.16 -12.64 -9.61
N ARG A 85 6.64 -11.43 -9.81
CA ARG A 85 5.61 -11.13 -10.81
C ARG A 85 6.01 -9.96 -11.69
N SER A 86 5.76 -10.06 -12.98
CA SER A 86 5.84 -8.90 -13.88
C SER A 86 4.63 -8.00 -13.65
N MET A 87 4.85 -6.73 -13.32
CA MET A 87 3.82 -5.73 -13.05
C MET A 87 4.28 -4.35 -13.53
N THR A 88 3.35 -3.59 -14.06
CA THR A 88 3.54 -2.15 -14.27
C THR A 88 3.57 -1.40 -12.93
N ASP A 89 4.01 -0.13 -12.94
CA ASP A 89 4.04 0.69 -11.72
C ASP A 89 2.65 0.87 -11.10
N ASP A 90 1.63 1.09 -11.94
CA ASP A 90 0.25 1.24 -11.46
C ASP A 90 -0.31 -0.06 -10.87
N GLU A 91 -0.05 -1.21 -11.49
CA GLU A 91 -0.43 -2.52 -10.95
C GLU A 91 0.28 -2.81 -9.63
N ALA A 92 1.56 -2.48 -9.52
CA ALA A 92 2.34 -2.66 -8.31
C ALA A 92 1.77 -1.82 -7.15
N VAL A 93 1.40 -0.54 -7.41
CA VAL A 93 0.73 0.31 -6.41
C VAL A 93 -0.59 -0.30 -5.97
N VAL A 94 -1.45 -0.73 -6.89
CA VAL A 94 -2.75 -1.33 -6.56
C VAL A 94 -2.57 -2.58 -5.71
N ASN A 95 -1.70 -3.50 -6.13
CA ASN A 95 -1.43 -4.74 -5.39
C ASN A 95 -0.84 -4.47 -3.99
N MET A 96 0.10 -3.52 -3.87
CA MET A 96 0.70 -3.13 -2.60
C MET A 96 -0.36 -2.58 -1.64
N VAL A 97 -1.23 -1.69 -2.11
CA VAL A 97 -2.29 -1.11 -1.29
C VAL A 97 -3.30 -2.19 -0.87
N ASP A 98 -3.75 -3.03 -1.79
CA ASP A 98 -4.74 -4.08 -1.51
C ASP A 98 -4.22 -5.10 -0.49
N ALA A 99 -2.95 -5.49 -0.59
CA ALA A 99 -2.32 -6.41 0.35
C ALA A 99 -2.23 -5.85 1.79
N ASN A 100 -2.27 -4.52 1.96
CA ASN A 100 -2.14 -3.88 3.26
C ASN A 100 -3.47 -3.35 3.82
N LEU A 101 -4.46 -3.02 2.98
CA LEU A 101 -5.77 -2.54 3.45
C LEU A 101 -6.58 -3.58 4.24
N GLN A 102 -6.20 -4.85 4.17
CA GLN A 102 -6.83 -5.94 4.91
C GLN A 102 -6.27 -6.10 6.34
N ARG A 103 -5.27 -5.30 6.75
CA ARG A 103 -4.74 -5.33 8.12
C ARG A 103 -5.78 -4.80 9.10
N GLU A 104 -5.84 -5.39 10.29
CA GLU A 104 -6.73 -4.95 11.36
C GLU A 104 -6.38 -3.54 11.86
N THR A 105 -5.09 -3.26 11.98
CA THR A 105 -4.59 -1.98 12.51
C THR A 105 -3.84 -1.17 11.44
N ILE A 106 -4.54 -0.19 10.85
CA ILE A 106 -3.96 0.77 9.89
C ILE A 106 -4.16 2.17 10.44
N LEU A 107 -3.09 2.97 10.51
CA LEU A 107 -3.21 4.36 10.92
C LEU A 107 -4.04 5.18 9.92
N PRO A 108 -4.73 6.24 10.40
CA PRO A 108 -5.43 7.18 9.52
C PRO A 108 -4.54 7.76 8.42
N SER A 109 -3.30 8.13 8.72
CA SER A 109 -2.32 8.62 7.75
C SER A 109 -1.98 7.57 6.70
N GLU A 110 -1.65 6.33 7.11
CA GLU A 110 -1.33 5.22 6.21
C GLU A 110 -2.49 4.97 5.25
N ARG A 111 -3.73 4.94 5.77
CA ARG A 111 -4.95 4.78 4.98
C ARG A 111 -5.16 5.93 3.99
N ALA A 112 -4.88 7.16 4.41
CA ALA A 112 -5.01 8.35 3.58
C ALA A 112 -4.06 8.31 2.37
N PHE A 113 -2.78 8.05 2.60
CA PHE A 113 -1.78 7.94 1.52
C PHE A 113 -2.04 6.73 0.63
N ALA A 114 -2.43 5.58 1.20
CA ALA A 114 -2.77 4.39 0.44
C ALA A 114 -3.94 4.65 -0.53
N TYR A 115 -5.03 5.27 -0.06
CA TYR A 115 -6.16 5.61 -0.94
C TYR A 115 -5.78 6.62 -2.02
N LYS A 116 -4.94 7.62 -1.69
CA LYS A 116 -4.45 8.60 -2.67
C LYS A 116 -3.61 7.90 -3.75
N MET A 117 -2.66 7.05 -3.37
CA MET A 117 -1.81 6.31 -4.30
C MET A 117 -2.65 5.40 -5.21
N LYS A 118 -3.57 4.62 -4.64
CA LYS A 118 -4.44 3.73 -5.40
C LYS A 118 -5.34 4.49 -6.37
N LEU A 119 -5.92 5.62 -5.95
CA LEU A 119 -6.74 6.47 -6.81
C LEU A 119 -5.97 6.99 -8.02
N VAL A 120 -4.71 7.43 -7.81
CA VAL A 120 -3.83 7.91 -8.89
C VAL A 120 -3.51 6.77 -9.85
N ALA A 121 -3.08 5.61 -9.36
CA ALA A 121 -2.76 4.43 -10.18
C ALA A 121 -3.97 3.98 -11.03
N MET A 122 -5.16 3.86 -10.42
CA MET A 122 -6.39 3.49 -11.13
C MET A 122 -6.77 4.52 -12.20
N SER A 123 -6.54 5.81 -11.96
CA SER A 123 -6.83 6.86 -12.95
C SER A 123 -5.92 6.79 -14.18
N HIS A 124 -4.67 6.34 -14.02
CA HIS A 124 -3.73 6.11 -15.13
C HIS A 124 -4.13 4.89 -15.96
N GLN A 125 -4.55 3.81 -15.32
CA GLN A 125 -5.01 2.59 -15.99
C GLN A 125 -6.24 2.86 -16.85
N GLY A 126 -7.19 3.64 -16.35
CA GLY A 126 -8.38 4.06 -17.11
C GLY A 126 -8.08 4.87 -18.37
N ARG A 127 -6.90 5.50 -18.46
CA ARG A 127 -6.44 6.20 -19.67
C ARG A 127 -5.78 5.29 -20.71
N LYS A 128 -5.19 4.17 -20.28
CA LYS A 128 -4.41 3.26 -21.15
C LYS A 128 -5.15 2.02 -21.62
N GLY A 129 -6.23 1.61 -20.96
CA GLY A 129 -6.82 0.29 -21.10
C GLY A 129 -8.21 0.20 -21.74
N PHE A 130 -8.91 1.30 -22.00
CA PHE A 130 -10.23 1.27 -22.62
C PHE A 130 -10.21 1.86 -24.01
N THR A 131 -10.16 0.97 -25.01
CA THR A 131 -10.57 1.30 -26.38
C THR A 131 -12.02 1.79 -26.34
N SER A 132 -12.26 2.91 -26.98
CA SER A 132 -13.38 3.84 -26.94
C SER A 132 -14.77 3.31 -27.35
N ALA A 133 -15.09 2.03 -27.16
CA ALA A 133 -16.35 1.46 -27.64
C ALA A 133 -17.39 1.09 -26.57
N GLN A 134 -17.07 1.03 -25.28
CA GLN A 134 -18.01 0.49 -24.27
C GLN A 134 -18.30 1.30 -23.01
N LEU A 135 -17.64 2.43 -22.74
CA LEU A 135 -17.99 3.25 -21.57
C LEU A 135 -17.86 4.74 -21.86
N GLY A 136 -19.00 5.41 -21.81
CA GLY A 136 -19.16 6.84 -22.08
C GLY A 136 -18.30 7.73 -21.18
N ARG A 137 -17.78 8.75 -21.78
CA ARG A 137 -16.84 9.83 -21.43
C ARG A 137 -16.95 10.53 -20.06
N LYS A 138 -17.49 9.99 -18.97
CA LYS A 138 -17.74 10.81 -17.76
C LYS A 138 -17.26 10.30 -16.40
N CYS A 139 -16.49 9.21 -16.29
CA CYS A 139 -16.39 8.50 -15.02
C CYS A 139 -15.03 8.31 -14.34
N VAL A 140 -13.90 8.60 -14.97
CA VAL A 140 -12.57 8.14 -14.52
C VAL A 140 -12.20 8.50 -13.05
N GLY A 141 -12.69 9.57 -12.48
CA GLY A 141 -12.37 9.93 -11.08
C GLY A 141 -13.48 9.60 -10.07
N LYS A 142 -14.75 9.49 -10.52
CA LYS A 142 -15.88 9.11 -9.66
C LYS A 142 -15.90 7.60 -9.44
N GLU A 143 -15.80 6.83 -10.52
CA GLU A 143 -15.82 5.36 -10.48
C GLU A 143 -14.65 4.78 -9.67
N SER A 144 -13.44 5.32 -9.80
CA SER A 144 -12.29 4.82 -9.04
C SER A 144 -12.50 4.95 -7.52
N ARG A 145 -13.11 6.05 -7.03
CA ARG A 145 -13.42 6.18 -5.59
C ARG A 145 -14.54 5.26 -5.15
N GLU A 146 -15.52 5.02 -6.00
CA GLU A 146 -16.61 4.07 -5.73
C GLU A 146 -16.09 2.65 -5.66
N LEU A 147 -15.21 2.25 -6.59
CA LEU A 147 -14.55 0.94 -6.57
C LEU A 147 -13.70 0.74 -5.30
N ILE A 148 -12.90 1.75 -4.91
CA ILE A 148 -12.14 1.68 -3.65
C ILE A 148 -13.09 1.55 -2.46
N ALA A 149 -14.17 2.34 -2.42
CA ALA A 149 -15.14 2.35 -1.34
C ALA A 149 -15.83 0.98 -1.18
N GLU A 150 -16.24 0.37 -2.28
CA GLU A 150 -16.84 -0.96 -2.32
C GLU A 150 -15.87 -2.04 -1.81
N GLN A 151 -14.61 -2.02 -2.25
CA GLN A 151 -13.59 -2.98 -1.83
C GLN A 151 -13.30 -2.97 -0.34
N VAL A 152 -13.37 -1.78 0.30
CA VAL A 152 -13.07 -1.63 1.74
C VAL A 152 -14.32 -1.51 2.60
N GLY A 153 -15.51 -1.66 2.03
CA GLY A 153 -16.79 -1.57 2.76
C GLY A 153 -17.05 -0.18 3.35
N GLN A 154 -16.57 0.90 2.71
CA GLN A 154 -16.74 2.28 3.18
C GLN A 154 -17.51 3.12 2.16
N SER A 155 -18.01 4.29 2.59
CA SER A 155 -18.65 5.22 1.67
C SER A 155 -17.59 6.00 0.86
N ARG A 156 -17.94 6.41 -0.36
CA ARG A 156 -17.11 7.29 -1.20
C ARG A 156 -16.72 8.59 -0.47
N ASN A 157 -17.62 9.13 0.34
CA ASN A 157 -17.34 10.32 1.14
C ASN A 157 -16.25 10.05 2.18
N GLN A 158 -16.27 8.87 2.79
CA GLN A 158 -15.24 8.47 3.75
C GLN A 158 -13.87 8.36 3.10
N ILE A 159 -13.79 7.74 1.91
CA ILE A 159 -12.53 7.69 1.12
C ILE A 159 -12.02 9.12 0.83
N SER A 160 -12.90 10.01 0.40
CA SER A 160 -12.52 11.41 0.13
C SER A 160 -12.01 12.15 1.38
N ARG A 161 -12.61 11.90 2.56
CA ARG A 161 -12.15 12.46 3.84
C ARG A 161 -10.76 11.94 4.22
N TYR A 162 -10.50 10.64 4.09
CA TYR A 162 -9.16 10.10 4.33
C TYR A 162 -8.14 10.73 3.37
N ILE A 163 -8.42 10.79 2.07
CA ILE A 163 -7.51 11.41 1.10
C ILE A 163 -7.20 12.86 1.48
N ARG A 164 -8.17 13.61 2.02
CA ARG A 164 -7.93 14.99 2.49
C ARG A 164 -6.87 15.10 3.58
N LEU A 165 -6.69 14.08 4.42
CA LEU A 165 -5.65 14.10 5.46
C LEU A 165 -4.23 14.22 4.89
N THR A 166 -4.01 13.83 3.63
CA THR A 166 -2.69 13.97 2.97
C THR A 166 -2.29 15.43 2.76
N GLU A 167 -3.22 16.37 2.96
CA GLU A 167 -2.98 17.81 2.87
C GLU A 167 -2.64 18.45 4.22
N LEU A 168 -2.60 17.66 5.31
CA LEU A 168 -2.18 18.15 6.63
C LEU A 168 -0.66 18.24 6.72
N ILE A 169 -0.18 19.11 7.62
CA ILE A 169 1.22 19.10 8.03
C ILE A 169 1.49 17.87 8.89
N PRO A 170 2.76 17.37 8.95
CA PRO A 170 3.09 16.15 9.67
C PRO A 170 2.65 16.15 11.13
N GLU A 171 2.78 17.28 11.82
CA GLU A 171 2.45 17.43 13.24
C GLU A 171 0.97 17.20 13.52
N ILE A 172 0.09 17.75 12.69
CA ILE A 172 -1.37 17.55 12.82
C ILE A 172 -1.75 16.13 12.42
N LEU A 173 -1.11 15.58 11.38
CA LEU A 173 -1.35 14.21 10.94
C LEU A 173 -0.98 13.21 12.03
N GLU A 174 0.12 13.43 12.74
CA GLU A 174 0.54 12.64 13.89
C GLU A 174 -0.48 12.70 15.04
N MET A 175 -1.09 13.88 15.29
CA MET A 175 -2.17 14.00 16.29
C MET A 175 -3.38 13.13 15.94
N VAL A 176 -3.69 12.99 14.64
CA VAL A 176 -4.78 12.11 14.17
C VAL A 176 -4.41 10.65 14.39
N ASP A 177 -3.18 10.25 14.05
CA ASP A 177 -2.69 8.89 14.22
C ASP A 177 -2.65 8.47 15.69
N ASN A 178 -2.26 9.38 16.58
CA ASN A 178 -2.22 9.20 18.02
C ASN A 178 -3.60 9.36 18.70
N ARG A 179 -4.69 9.49 17.93
CA ARG A 179 -6.08 9.70 18.42
C ARG A 179 -6.27 10.95 19.29
N LYS A 180 -5.34 11.90 19.24
CA LYS A 180 -5.47 13.21 19.92
C LYS A 180 -6.39 14.17 19.17
N MET A 181 -6.60 13.92 17.88
CA MET A 181 -7.52 14.66 17.03
C MET A 181 -8.42 13.70 16.24
N ALA A 182 -9.72 13.99 16.24
CA ALA A 182 -10.68 13.20 15.47
C ALA A 182 -10.60 13.52 13.96
N LEU A 183 -11.07 12.57 13.12
CA LEU A 183 -11.03 12.70 11.67
C LEU A 183 -11.72 13.95 11.13
N ASN A 184 -12.89 14.31 11.66
CA ASN A 184 -13.69 15.44 11.13
C ASN A 184 -13.00 16.80 11.33
N PRO A 185 -12.53 17.17 12.53
CA PRO A 185 -11.71 18.38 12.71
C PRO A 185 -10.48 18.40 11.81
N ALA A 186 -9.76 17.29 11.71
CA ALA A 186 -8.58 17.16 10.88
C ALA A 186 -8.89 17.43 9.39
N VAL A 187 -10.00 16.89 8.88
CA VAL A 187 -10.47 17.19 7.52
C VAL A 187 -10.78 18.68 7.35
N SER A 188 -11.41 19.33 8.33
CA SER A 188 -11.66 20.78 8.27
C SER A 188 -10.37 21.58 8.22
N ILE A 189 -9.40 21.25 9.05
CA ILE A 189 -8.07 21.90 9.06
C ILE A 189 -7.33 21.68 7.74
N SER A 190 -7.51 20.55 7.07
CA SER A 190 -6.86 20.25 5.80
C SER A 190 -7.22 21.21 4.64
N TYR A 191 -8.23 22.05 4.80
CA TYR A 191 -8.59 23.10 3.84
C TYR A 191 -7.83 24.41 4.05
N LEU A 192 -7.15 24.57 5.20
CA LEU A 192 -6.28 25.69 5.47
C LEU A 192 -4.94 25.51 4.74
N ASP A 193 -4.28 26.63 4.43
CA ASP A 193 -2.93 26.57 3.90
C ASP A 193 -1.91 26.12 4.99
N LYS A 194 -0.70 25.72 4.56
CA LYS A 194 0.31 25.19 5.47
C LYS A 194 0.79 26.19 6.53
N LYS A 195 0.72 27.51 6.25
CA LYS A 195 1.08 28.55 7.23
C LYS A 195 0.01 28.67 8.30
N GLN A 196 -1.26 28.64 7.90
CA GLN A 196 -2.39 28.66 8.82
C GLN A 196 -2.43 27.39 9.70
N GLN A 197 -2.14 26.22 9.12
CA GLN A 197 -2.07 24.97 9.89
C GLN A 197 -0.98 25.01 10.98
N LYS A 198 0.14 25.72 10.76
CA LYS A 198 1.22 25.85 11.74
C LYS A 198 0.91 26.82 12.89
N LEU A 199 -0.14 27.61 12.78
CA LEU A 199 -0.56 28.54 13.82
C LEU A 199 -1.57 27.92 14.79
N LEU A 200 -2.04 26.71 14.51
CA LEU A 200 -2.95 25.93 15.35
C LEU A 200 -2.20 25.04 16.33
#